data_62acd41e8d5dec1a0b69aa1595597159
#
_entry.id   62acd41e8d5dec1a0b69aa1595597159
#
_cell.length_a   1.000
_cell.length_b   1.000
_cell.length_c   1.000
_cell.angle_alpha   90.00
_cell.angle_beta   90.00
_cell.angle_gamma   90.00
#
_symmetry.space_group_name_H-M   'P 1'
#
loop_
_entity.id
_entity.type
_entity.pdbx_description
1 polymer ?
#
loop_
_entity_poly.entity_id
_entity_poly.type
_entity_poly.pdbx_seq_one_letter_code
_entity_poly.pdbx_strand_id
1 'polypeptide(L)'
;MGLKGEKYTSDAALMGAVAVGRQDALSVVLDRYMPMVSRVSYRILCDRCDSEDVTQEVFIKIWRNSSGFDGRYSLSTWIYRITCNLCYDRLRRRKVLSIFSIAPPVYETSCPVALSPEEDFITKETWEIFCRASRNLSPKQRAVFTLRDLEGLDTEEVAAVTGLTADQIKSNLHIARKNIRQELERYGKVR
;
A
#
# COMPACT_ATOMS: atom_id res chain seq x y z
N MET A 1 14.77 25.69 4.75
CA MET A 1 14.71 24.73 3.61
C MET A 1 13.40 24.99 2.90
N GLY A 2 13.41 25.73 1.77
CA GLY A 2 12.21 26.26 1.10
C GLY A 2 11.43 25.20 0.34
N LEU A 3 10.13 25.34 0.36
CA LEU A 3 9.09 24.51 -0.22
C LEU A 3 9.33 24.22 -1.73
N LYS A 4 9.90 23.07 -2.07
CA LYS A 4 10.02 22.60 -3.45
C LYS A 4 8.66 22.33 -4.14
N GLY A 5 7.54 22.39 -3.38
CA GLY A 5 6.21 22.05 -3.87
C GLY A 5 5.44 23.15 -4.60
N GLU A 6 5.82 24.42 -4.45
CA GLU A 6 5.08 25.57 -5.04
C GLU A 6 5.27 25.77 -6.55
N LYS A 7 6.24 25.05 -7.15
CA LYS A 7 6.59 25.23 -8.58
C LYS A 7 5.55 24.66 -9.55
N TYR A 8 4.73 23.70 -9.12
CA TYR A 8 3.74 23.02 -9.96
C TYR A 8 2.34 23.29 -9.45
N THR A 9 1.55 23.99 -10.25
CA THR A 9 0.20 24.46 -9.89
C THR A 9 -0.86 23.36 -9.89
N SER A 10 -0.57 22.19 -10.48
CA SER A 10 -1.49 21.04 -10.53
C SER A 10 -0.74 19.72 -10.68
N ASP A 11 -1.41 18.62 -10.34
CA ASP A 11 -0.90 17.25 -10.54
C ASP A 11 -0.62 16.98 -12.02
N ALA A 12 -1.46 17.49 -12.92
CA ALA A 12 -1.24 17.36 -14.37
C ALA A 12 0.02 18.08 -14.84
N ALA A 13 0.27 19.30 -14.34
CA ALA A 13 1.49 20.04 -14.64
C ALA A 13 2.73 19.33 -14.09
N LEU A 14 2.64 18.80 -12.89
CA LEU A 14 3.71 18.02 -12.25
C LEU A 14 4.04 16.76 -13.07
N MET A 15 3.02 15.97 -13.41
CA MET A 15 3.21 14.73 -14.18
C MET A 15 3.64 14.98 -15.62
N GLY A 16 3.16 16.06 -16.25
CA GLY A 16 3.66 16.52 -17.55
C GLY A 16 5.16 16.86 -17.51
N ALA A 17 5.62 17.49 -16.43
CA ALA A 17 7.04 17.78 -16.26
C ALA A 17 7.87 16.51 -16.03
N VAL A 18 7.35 15.52 -15.30
CA VAL A 18 7.99 14.20 -15.15
C VAL A 18 8.09 13.50 -16.50
N ALA A 19 7.04 13.57 -17.33
CA ALA A 19 6.98 12.92 -18.64
C ALA A 19 8.03 13.44 -19.65
N VAL A 20 8.42 14.71 -19.53
CA VAL A 20 9.50 15.29 -20.33
C VAL A 20 10.89 15.17 -19.67
N GLY A 21 11.01 14.33 -18.63
CA GLY A 21 12.28 13.97 -18.01
C GLY A 21 12.83 14.98 -17.00
N ARG A 22 12.00 15.90 -16.47
CA ARG A 22 12.46 16.87 -15.46
C ARG A 22 12.73 16.20 -14.13
N GLN A 23 13.98 16.15 -13.71
CA GLN A 23 14.42 15.54 -12.46
C GLN A 23 13.86 16.25 -11.22
N ASP A 24 13.74 17.59 -11.25
CA ASP A 24 13.14 18.37 -10.16
C ASP A 24 11.66 18.01 -9.94
N ALA A 25 10.90 17.75 -11.00
CA ALA A 25 9.52 17.29 -10.88
C ALA A 25 9.43 15.88 -10.28
N LEU A 26 10.30 14.98 -10.71
CA LEU A 26 10.35 13.62 -10.14
C LEU A 26 10.72 13.67 -8.64
N SER A 27 11.66 14.52 -8.24
CA SER A 27 12.01 14.71 -6.82
C SER A 27 10.79 15.17 -6.00
N VAL A 28 9.96 16.08 -6.52
CA VAL A 28 8.72 16.51 -5.86
C VAL A 28 7.74 15.34 -5.68
N VAL A 29 7.59 14.47 -6.69
CA VAL A 29 6.72 13.29 -6.59
C VAL A 29 7.26 12.31 -5.55
N LEU A 30 8.57 12.05 -5.55
CA LEU A 30 9.22 11.20 -4.55
C LEU A 30 9.01 11.76 -3.13
N ASP A 31 9.37 13.01 -2.88
CA ASP A 31 9.28 13.63 -1.56
C ASP A 31 7.83 13.61 -1.01
N ARG A 32 6.83 13.80 -1.90
CA ARG A 32 5.41 13.85 -1.52
C ARG A 32 4.79 12.48 -1.26
N TYR A 33 5.13 11.48 -2.07
CA TYR A 33 4.40 10.21 -2.09
C TYR A 33 5.19 9.00 -1.56
N MET A 34 6.51 9.12 -1.36
CA MET A 34 7.33 8.02 -0.82
C MET A 34 6.81 7.50 0.53
N PRO A 35 6.47 8.35 1.53
CA PRO A 35 5.95 7.87 2.81
C PRO A 35 4.64 7.08 2.65
N MET A 36 3.72 7.57 1.81
CA MET A 36 2.44 6.91 1.53
C MET A 36 2.65 5.53 0.86
N VAL A 37 3.47 5.47 -0.20
CA VAL A 37 3.72 4.24 -0.95
C VAL A 37 4.38 3.19 -0.07
N SER A 38 5.42 3.57 0.68
CA SER A 38 6.12 2.67 1.60
C SER A 38 5.18 2.12 2.68
N ARG A 39 4.39 2.97 3.31
CA ARG A 39 3.41 2.60 4.33
C ARG A 39 2.36 1.63 3.79
N VAL A 40 1.75 1.94 2.65
CA VAL A 40 0.70 1.10 2.04
C VAL A 40 1.26 -0.25 1.59
N SER A 41 2.42 -0.26 0.95
CA SER A 41 3.10 -1.49 0.54
C SER A 41 3.37 -2.39 1.75
N TYR A 42 3.90 -1.83 2.84
CA TYR A 42 4.18 -2.58 4.05
C TYR A 42 2.90 -3.11 4.73
N ARG A 43 1.83 -2.31 4.78
CA ARG A 43 0.53 -2.72 5.35
C ARG A 43 -0.13 -3.86 4.56
N ILE A 44 0.02 -3.88 3.24
CA ILE A 44 -0.53 -4.94 2.41
C ILE A 44 0.34 -6.21 2.43
N LEU A 45 1.66 -6.06 2.36
CA LEU A 45 2.59 -7.19 2.21
C LEU A 45 3.00 -7.82 3.54
N CYS A 46 3.00 -7.05 4.64
CA CYS A 46 3.51 -7.45 5.96
C CYS A 46 4.93 -8.05 5.88
N ASP A 47 5.76 -7.49 5.01
CA ASP A 47 7.13 -7.91 4.76
C ASP A 47 7.96 -6.71 4.31
N ARG A 48 9.08 -6.47 4.98
CA ARG A 48 9.90 -5.29 4.75
C ARG A 48 10.58 -5.32 3.40
N CYS A 49 11.28 -6.41 3.10
CA CYS A 49 12.04 -6.51 1.85
C CYS A 49 11.14 -6.36 0.64
N ASP A 50 10.02 -7.12 0.60
CA ASP A 50 9.06 -7.00 -0.48
C ASP A 50 8.41 -5.61 -0.56
N SER A 51 8.20 -4.93 0.57
CA SER A 51 7.61 -3.58 0.56
C SER A 51 8.60 -2.51 0.06
N GLU A 52 9.89 -2.65 0.39
CA GLU A 52 10.95 -1.79 -0.13
C GLU A 52 11.11 -1.96 -1.65
N ASP A 53 11.15 -3.22 -2.13
CA ASP A 53 11.19 -3.54 -3.56
C ASP A 53 9.99 -2.98 -4.32
N VAL A 54 8.77 -3.20 -3.79
CA VAL A 54 7.53 -2.68 -4.39
C VAL A 54 7.55 -1.16 -4.39
N THR A 55 8.01 -0.51 -3.32
CA THR A 55 8.11 0.95 -3.26
C THR A 55 9.01 1.48 -4.39
N GLN A 56 10.17 0.90 -4.60
CA GLN A 56 11.06 1.29 -5.71
C GLN A 56 10.39 1.05 -7.06
N GLU A 57 9.76 -0.10 -7.26
CA GLU A 57 9.08 -0.45 -8.52
C GLU A 57 7.90 0.50 -8.82
N VAL A 58 7.17 0.98 -7.80
CA VAL A 58 6.11 1.99 -7.96
C VAL A 58 6.68 3.26 -8.59
N PHE A 59 7.78 3.81 -8.07
CA PHE A 59 8.35 5.04 -8.60
C PHE A 59 8.98 4.87 -9.98
N ILE A 60 9.55 3.70 -10.28
CA ILE A 60 9.98 3.37 -11.65
C ILE A 60 8.77 3.36 -12.60
N LYS A 61 7.64 2.77 -12.17
CA LYS A 61 6.41 2.77 -12.99
C LYS A 61 5.80 4.16 -13.14
N ILE A 62 5.80 4.98 -12.09
CA ILE A 62 5.36 6.37 -12.16
C ILE A 62 6.18 7.12 -13.21
N TRP A 63 7.50 7.02 -13.16
CA TRP A 63 8.37 7.68 -14.11
C TRP A 63 8.12 7.21 -15.55
N ARG A 64 8.07 5.89 -15.77
CA ARG A 64 7.89 5.30 -17.11
C ARG A 64 6.51 5.59 -17.71
N ASN A 65 5.48 5.66 -16.89
CA ASN A 65 4.09 5.84 -17.32
C ASN A 65 3.53 7.24 -17.01
N SER A 66 4.39 8.20 -16.72
CA SER A 66 3.98 9.57 -16.36
C SER A 66 3.11 10.25 -17.42
N SER A 67 3.36 9.99 -18.70
CA SER A 67 2.54 10.46 -19.84
C SER A 67 1.12 9.88 -19.87
N GLY A 68 0.89 8.75 -19.18
CA GLY A 68 -0.43 8.10 -19.07
C GLY A 68 -1.31 8.64 -17.95
N PHE A 69 -0.83 9.62 -17.19
CA PHE A 69 -1.66 10.29 -16.19
C PHE A 69 -2.63 11.25 -16.87
N ASP A 70 -3.93 10.90 -16.88
CA ASP A 70 -4.97 11.62 -17.60
C ASP A 70 -5.75 12.63 -16.73
N GLY A 71 -5.45 12.71 -15.43
CA GLY A 71 -6.08 13.64 -14.50
C GLY A 71 -7.55 13.32 -14.14
N ARG A 72 -8.11 12.19 -14.57
CA ARG A 72 -9.49 11.79 -14.18
C ARG A 72 -9.64 11.56 -12.70
N TYR A 73 -8.58 11.12 -12.05
CA TYR A 73 -8.48 10.95 -10.60
C TYR A 73 -7.33 11.77 -10.08
N SER A 74 -7.29 11.99 -8.77
CA SER A 74 -6.12 12.61 -8.12
C SER A 74 -4.85 11.80 -8.35
N LEU A 75 -3.70 12.45 -8.31
CA LEU A 75 -2.42 11.78 -8.44
C LEU A 75 -2.22 10.73 -7.32
N SER A 76 -2.71 10.99 -6.11
CA SER A 76 -2.69 10.02 -5.02
C SER A 76 -3.47 8.74 -5.37
N THR A 77 -4.70 8.87 -5.90
CA THR A 77 -5.51 7.72 -6.33
C THR A 77 -4.81 6.89 -7.41
N TRP A 78 -4.18 7.55 -8.38
CA TRP A 78 -3.43 6.89 -9.43
C TRP A 78 -2.21 6.13 -8.88
N ILE A 79 -1.48 6.74 -7.93
CA ILE A 79 -0.33 6.10 -7.26
C ILE A 79 -0.79 4.93 -6.37
N TYR A 80 -1.89 5.08 -5.61
CA TYR A 80 -2.48 3.96 -4.85
C TYR A 80 -2.79 2.77 -5.77
N ARG A 81 -3.35 3.01 -6.95
CA ARG A 81 -3.66 1.96 -7.93
C ARG A 81 -2.41 1.20 -8.38
N ILE A 82 -1.34 1.91 -8.71
CA ILE A 82 -0.06 1.30 -9.08
C ILE A 82 0.48 0.46 -7.92
N THR A 83 0.47 1.00 -6.71
CA THR A 83 0.95 0.36 -5.48
C THR A 83 0.18 -0.93 -5.19
N CYS A 84 -1.15 -0.88 -5.19
CA CYS A 84 -2.00 -2.05 -4.93
C CYS A 84 -1.79 -3.15 -5.97
N ASN A 85 -1.68 -2.81 -7.25
CA ASN A 85 -1.45 -3.78 -8.31
C ASN A 85 -0.11 -4.51 -8.14
N LEU A 86 0.96 -3.79 -7.81
CA LEU A 86 2.25 -4.40 -7.53
C LEU A 86 2.22 -5.29 -6.28
N CYS A 87 1.55 -4.85 -5.22
CA CYS A 87 1.35 -5.69 -4.04
C CYS A 87 0.55 -6.97 -4.37
N TYR A 88 -0.50 -6.89 -5.21
CA TYR A 88 -1.24 -8.07 -5.65
C TYR A 88 -0.35 -9.06 -6.42
N ASP A 89 0.47 -8.56 -7.33
CA ASP A 89 1.38 -9.39 -8.10
C ASP A 89 2.43 -10.06 -7.20
N ARG A 90 2.96 -9.34 -6.21
CA ARG A 90 3.91 -9.89 -5.24
C ARG A 90 3.26 -10.99 -4.38
N LEU A 91 2.07 -10.76 -3.84
CA LEU A 91 1.32 -11.75 -3.05
C LEU A 91 0.95 -12.98 -3.88
N ARG A 92 0.58 -12.79 -5.15
CA ARG A 92 0.27 -13.90 -6.06
C ARG A 92 1.51 -14.76 -6.34
N ARG A 93 2.65 -14.14 -6.62
CA ARG A 93 3.94 -14.85 -6.81
C ARG A 93 4.33 -15.64 -5.58
N ARG A 94 4.23 -15.05 -4.37
CA ARG A 94 4.50 -15.76 -3.11
C ARG A 94 3.63 -17.00 -2.96
N LYS A 95 2.33 -16.91 -3.26
CA LYS A 95 1.41 -18.05 -3.18
C LYS A 95 1.81 -19.17 -4.13
N VAL A 96 2.22 -18.86 -5.34
CA VAL A 96 2.71 -19.84 -6.32
C VAL A 96 4.00 -20.50 -5.80
N LEU A 97 4.97 -19.72 -5.36
CA LEU A 97 6.23 -20.25 -4.82
C LEU A 97 6.01 -21.13 -3.59
N SER A 98 5.08 -20.79 -2.70
CA SER A 98 4.78 -21.60 -1.50
C SER A 98 4.17 -22.96 -1.82
N ILE A 99 3.54 -23.13 -2.98
CA ILE A 99 3.01 -24.43 -3.45
C ILE A 99 4.14 -25.35 -3.92
N PHE A 100 5.22 -24.78 -4.46
CA PHE A 100 6.37 -25.52 -4.98
C PHE A 100 7.54 -25.65 -3.98
N SER A 101 7.51 -24.90 -2.85
CA SER A 101 8.58 -24.93 -1.85
C SER A 101 8.23 -25.90 -0.72
N ILE A 102 9.18 -26.80 -0.40
CA ILE A 102 9.09 -27.74 0.73
C ILE A 102 9.25 -27.01 2.08
N ALA A 103 9.81 -25.80 2.08
CA ALA A 103 9.98 -24.98 3.29
C ALA A 103 8.89 -23.89 3.36
N PRO A 104 8.27 -23.70 4.55
CA PRO A 104 7.36 -22.57 4.73
C PRO A 104 8.15 -21.27 4.52
N PRO A 105 7.54 -20.24 3.87
CA PRO A 105 8.20 -18.96 3.69
C PRO A 105 8.56 -18.39 5.07
N VAL A 106 9.85 -18.16 5.30
CA VAL A 106 10.33 -17.43 6.48
C VAL A 106 9.90 -15.98 6.30
N TYR A 107 8.85 -15.62 7.00
CA TYR A 107 8.46 -14.20 7.11
C TYR A 107 9.38 -13.58 8.17
N GLU A 108 10.43 -12.94 7.74
CA GLU A 108 11.22 -12.10 8.64
C GLU A 108 10.35 -10.93 9.09
N THR A 109 9.74 -11.09 10.25
CA THR A 109 9.05 -10.01 10.99
C THR A 109 10.06 -9.03 11.61
N SER A 110 11.23 -8.88 10.99
CA SER A 110 12.33 -8.13 11.55
C SER A 110 12.21 -6.65 11.22
N CYS A 111 11.95 -5.90 12.24
CA CYS A 111 12.09 -4.47 12.41
C CYS A 111 10.91 -3.58 11.96
N PRO A 112 10.43 -2.72 12.85
CA PRO A 112 9.50 -1.67 12.46
C PRO A 112 10.22 -0.78 11.43
N VAL A 113 9.63 -0.62 10.26
CA VAL A 113 9.84 0.62 9.49
C VAL A 113 9.63 1.73 10.51
N ALA A 114 10.52 2.69 10.58
CA ALA A 114 10.25 3.92 11.31
C ALA A 114 8.99 4.51 10.66
N LEU A 115 7.85 4.11 11.21
CA LEU A 115 6.57 4.74 10.95
C LEU A 115 6.77 6.18 11.38
N SER A 116 6.11 7.12 10.72
CA SER A 116 6.20 8.52 11.11
C SER A 116 5.89 8.67 12.61
N PRO A 117 6.41 9.69 13.31
CA PRO A 117 6.18 9.88 14.75
C PRO A 117 4.70 9.86 15.18
N GLU A 118 3.78 10.04 14.24
CA GLU A 118 2.33 10.00 14.44
C GLU A 118 1.76 8.57 14.47
N GLU A 119 2.51 7.56 14.02
CA GLU A 119 2.10 6.15 13.97
C GLU A 119 2.64 5.29 15.12
N ASP A 120 3.35 5.88 16.08
CA ASP A 120 3.94 5.22 17.26
C ASP A 120 2.90 4.61 18.24
N PHE A 121 1.59 4.77 17.98
CA PHE A 121 0.54 4.19 18.80
C PHE A 121 0.24 2.71 18.49
N ILE A 122 0.73 2.18 17.38
CA ILE A 122 0.61 0.74 17.10
C ILE A 122 1.85 0.06 17.70
N THR A 123 1.68 -0.59 18.84
CA THR A 123 2.78 -1.36 19.42
C THR A 123 3.25 -2.43 18.44
N LYS A 124 4.54 -2.78 18.49
CA LYS A 124 5.12 -3.87 17.69
C LYS A 124 4.26 -5.14 17.76
N GLU A 125 3.74 -5.42 18.93
CA GLU A 125 2.86 -6.54 19.23
C GLU A 125 1.54 -6.48 18.42
N THR A 126 0.86 -5.34 18.41
CA THR A 126 -0.37 -5.13 17.63
C THR A 126 -0.10 -5.31 16.13
N TRP A 127 1.04 -4.84 15.66
CA TRP A 127 1.44 -5.02 14.28
C TRP A 127 1.69 -6.48 13.92
N GLU A 128 2.35 -7.24 14.78
CA GLU A 128 2.57 -8.68 14.59
C GLU A 128 1.25 -9.46 14.52
N ILE A 129 0.27 -9.10 15.37
CA ILE A 129 -1.08 -9.68 15.33
C ILE A 129 -1.77 -9.36 14.00
N PHE A 130 -1.70 -8.09 13.56
CA PHE A 130 -2.25 -7.67 12.27
C PHE A 130 -1.62 -8.46 11.11
N CYS A 131 -0.30 -8.58 11.07
CA CYS A 131 0.41 -9.34 10.05
C CYS A 131 0.01 -10.82 10.06
N ARG A 132 -0.18 -11.42 11.22
CA ARG A 132 -0.66 -12.80 11.38
C ARG A 132 -2.09 -12.95 10.84
N ALA A 133 -3.00 -12.07 11.25
CA ALA A 133 -4.37 -12.06 10.75
C ALA A 133 -4.43 -11.88 9.23
N SER A 134 -3.58 -10.99 8.70
CA SER A 134 -3.51 -10.69 7.26
C SER A 134 -3.10 -11.90 6.41
N ARG A 135 -2.39 -12.91 6.96
CA ARG A 135 -2.03 -14.13 6.21
C ARG A 135 -3.27 -14.89 5.73
N ASN A 136 -4.37 -14.83 6.47
CA ASN A 136 -5.63 -15.49 6.15
C ASN A 136 -6.53 -14.67 5.21
N LEU A 137 -6.10 -13.45 4.84
CA LEU A 137 -6.84 -12.58 3.94
C LEU A 137 -6.39 -12.76 2.49
N SER A 138 -7.34 -12.69 1.55
CA SER A 138 -7.00 -12.57 0.14
C SER A 138 -6.30 -11.22 -0.14
N PRO A 139 -5.53 -11.10 -1.24
CA PRO A 139 -4.91 -9.83 -1.61
C PRO A 139 -5.91 -8.67 -1.68
N LYS A 140 -7.10 -8.89 -2.22
CA LYS A 140 -8.17 -7.89 -2.31
C LYS A 140 -8.69 -7.47 -0.92
N GLN A 141 -8.86 -8.43 -0.01
CA GLN A 141 -9.28 -8.15 1.37
C GLN A 141 -8.25 -7.32 2.12
N ARG A 142 -6.96 -7.63 1.98
CA ARG A 142 -5.87 -6.84 2.58
C ARG A 142 -5.87 -5.41 2.08
N ALA A 143 -5.93 -5.22 0.75
CA ALA A 143 -5.92 -3.89 0.17
C ALA A 143 -7.16 -3.08 0.55
N VAL A 144 -8.36 -3.67 0.49
CA VAL A 144 -9.59 -2.98 0.89
C VAL A 144 -9.52 -2.57 2.36
N PHE A 145 -9.06 -3.44 3.26
CA PHE A 145 -8.90 -3.10 4.67
C PHE A 145 -7.85 -1.98 4.87
N THR A 146 -6.69 -2.11 4.21
CA THR A 146 -5.64 -1.08 4.29
C THR A 146 -6.17 0.28 3.82
N LEU A 147 -6.81 0.34 2.66
CA LEU A 147 -7.29 1.59 2.08
C LEU A 147 -8.43 2.21 2.89
N ARG A 148 -9.40 1.39 3.35
CA ARG A 148 -10.59 1.89 4.09
C ARG A 148 -10.30 2.22 5.54
N ASP A 149 -9.68 1.28 6.27
CA ASP A 149 -9.57 1.34 7.73
C ASP A 149 -8.24 1.95 8.21
N LEU A 150 -7.17 1.83 7.41
CA LEU A 150 -5.86 2.33 7.80
C LEU A 150 -5.45 3.61 7.07
N GLU A 151 -5.92 3.82 5.82
CA GLU A 151 -5.63 5.05 5.05
C GLU A 151 -6.82 6.02 5.02
N GLY A 152 -8.02 5.58 5.45
CA GLY A 152 -9.20 6.44 5.56
C GLY A 152 -9.86 6.82 4.23
N LEU A 153 -9.54 6.15 3.11
CA LEU A 153 -10.16 6.41 1.82
C LEU A 153 -11.66 6.09 1.86
N ASP A 154 -12.46 6.85 1.14
CA ASP A 154 -13.87 6.54 1.00
C ASP A 154 -14.14 5.36 0.02
N THR A 155 -15.41 4.97 -0.14
CA THR A 155 -15.77 3.81 -0.98
C THR A 155 -15.53 4.09 -2.46
N GLU A 156 -15.73 5.33 -2.90
CA GLU A 156 -15.54 5.74 -4.30
C GLU A 156 -14.05 5.75 -4.66
N GLU A 157 -13.22 6.28 -3.77
CA GLU A 157 -11.77 6.26 -3.90
C GLU A 157 -11.22 4.82 -3.95
N VAL A 158 -11.69 3.95 -3.04
CA VAL A 158 -11.28 2.53 -3.05
C VAL A 158 -11.76 1.82 -4.32
N ALA A 159 -12.95 2.14 -4.82
CA ALA A 159 -13.43 1.62 -6.10
C ALA A 159 -12.53 2.08 -7.27
N ALA A 160 -12.15 3.36 -7.28
CA ALA A 160 -11.24 3.92 -8.26
C ALA A 160 -9.85 3.25 -8.22
N VAL A 161 -9.34 2.95 -7.02
CA VAL A 161 -8.03 2.29 -6.84
C VAL A 161 -8.08 0.82 -7.23
N THR A 162 -9.10 0.07 -6.78
CA THR A 162 -9.13 -1.40 -6.84
C THR A 162 -9.91 -1.95 -8.03
N GLY A 163 -10.76 -1.14 -8.65
CA GLY A 163 -11.72 -1.58 -9.68
C GLY A 163 -12.86 -2.44 -9.13
N LEU A 164 -13.06 -2.48 -7.82
CA LEU A 164 -14.15 -3.24 -7.18
C LEU A 164 -15.42 -2.39 -7.10
N THR A 165 -16.59 -3.07 -7.15
CA THR A 165 -17.87 -2.42 -6.88
C THR A 165 -18.03 -2.12 -5.39
N ALA A 166 -18.92 -1.20 -5.03
CA ALA A 166 -19.23 -0.85 -3.64
C ALA A 166 -19.63 -2.08 -2.80
N ASP A 167 -20.42 -2.99 -3.36
CA ASP A 167 -20.83 -4.23 -2.68
C ASP A 167 -19.65 -5.18 -2.46
N GLN A 168 -18.75 -5.28 -3.45
CA GLN A 168 -17.52 -6.07 -3.31
C GLN A 168 -16.58 -5.48 -2.25
N ILE A 169 -16.48 -4.15 -2.20
CA ILE A 169 -15.68 -3.46 -1.16
C ILE A 169 -16.27 -3.76 0.22
N LYS A 170 -17.60 -3.58 0.40
CA LYS A 170 -18.30 -3.86 1.65
C LYS A 170 -18.10 -5.31 2.11
N SER A 171 -18.25 -6.26 1.20
CA SER A 171 -18.07 -7.70 1.49
C SER A 171 -16.64 -8.02 1.88
N ASN A 172 -15.63 -7.55 1.12
CA ASN A 172 -14.23 -7.78 1.41
C ASN A 172 -13.82 -7.15 2.76
N LEU A 173 -14.31 -5.94 3.05
CA LEU A 173 -14.05 -5.24 4.30
C LEU A 173 -14.65 -5.98 5.51
N HIS A 174 -15.90 -6.47 5.37
CA HIS A 174 -16.54 -7.27 6.41
C HIS A 174 -15.73 -8.52 6.77
N ILE A 175 -15.30 -9.28 5.76
CA ILE A 175 -14.48 -10.48 5.95
C ILE A 175 -13.14 -10.13 6.60
N ALA A 176 -12.48 -9.06 6.13
CA ALA A 176 -11.21 -8.62 6.67
C ALA A 176 -11.31 -8.24 8.15
N ARG A 177 -12.29 -7.41 8.51
CA ARG A 177 -12.54 -6.99 9.90
C ARG A 177 -12.86 -8.18 10.81
N LYS A 178 -13.66 -9.14 10.32
CA LYS A 178 -13.99 -10.37 11.07
C LYS A 178 -12.72 -11.16 11.39
N ASN A 179 -11.87 -11.43 10.39
CA ASN A 179 -10.65 -12.21 10.58
C ASN A 179 -9.66 -11.52 11.51
N ILE A 180 -9.48 -10.20 11.36
CA ILE A 180 -8.58 -9.42 12.22
C ILE A 180 -9.09 -9.43 13.66
N ARG A 181 -10.40 -9.20 13.87
CA ARG A 181 -11.01 -9.25 15.22
C ARG A 181 -10.83 -10.62 15.87
N GLN A 182 -11.07 -11.71 15.14
CA GLN A 182 -10.89 -13.06 15.68
C GLN A 182 -9.45 -13.33 16.12
N GLU A 183 -8.47 -12.81 15.39
CA GLU A 183 -7.06 -12.99 15.76
C GLU A 183 -6.69 -12.15 16.99
N LEU A 184 -7.21 -10.92 17.10
CA LEU A 184 -7.05 -10.08 18.27
C LEU A 184 -7.67 -10.72 19.52
N GLU A 185 -8.88 -11.29 19.40
CA GLU A 185 -9.56 -11.98 20.50
C GLU A 185 -8.82 -13.24 20.97
N ARG A 186 -8.23 -14.00 20.03
CA ARG A 186 -7.37 -15.15 20.36
C ARG A 186 -6.16 -14.73 21.16
N TYR A 187 -5.52 -13.64 20.75
CA TYR A 187 -4.35 -13.12 21.44
C TYR A 187 -4.69 -12.61 22.85
N GLY A 188 -5.81 -11.88 23.01
CA GLY A 188 -6.27 -11.39 24.32
C GLY A 188 -6.66 -12.50 25.31
N LYS A 189 -6.99 -13.71 24.83
CA LYS A 189 -7.32 -14.87 25.68
C LYS A 189 -6.10 -15.68 26.13
N VAL A 190 -4.94 -15.47 25.51
CA VAL A 190 -3.69 -16.18 25.82
C VAL A 190 -2.88 -15.41 26.87
N ARG A 191 -3.28 -14.18 27.21
CA ARG A 191 -2.77 -13.37 28.29
C ARG A 191 -3.69 -13.47 29.51
#